data_2d606b18142ee5d02e07576a94e9c723
#
_entry.id   2d606b18142ee5d02e07576a94e9c723
#
_cell.length_a   1.000
_cell.length_b   1.000
_cell.length_c   1.000
_cell.angle_alpha   90.00
_cell.angle_beta   90.00
_cell.angle_gamma   90.00
#
_symmetry.space_group_name_H-M   'P 1'
#
loop_
_entity.id
_entity.type
_entity.pdbx_description
1 polymer ?
#
loop_
_entity_poly.entity_id
_entity_poly.type
_entity_poly.pdbx_seq_one_letter_code
_entity_poly.pdbx_strand_id
1 'polypeptide(L)'
;MREVLTLQARYNQFANDNMLKVLETLNPSDLQKDVGVYYTSIIGTFIHILEADIAILLGIINSYAPNPLDTKDLQDALASGLQNNNFESLITLRKQADRLIIDLVDSIADFSAVRELSFPGISFKKSIAQYFLSILNHGTHHRGQIAAILDIMNVPNDFAGMLGM
;
A
#
# COMPACT_ATOMS: atom_id res chain seq x y z
N MET A 1 2.01 20.98 -3.60
CA MET A 1 1.95 19.75 -2.76
C MET A 1 1.00 18.72 -3.35
N ARG A 2 -0.27 19.08 -3.66
CA ARG A 2 -1.24 18.14 -4.28
C ARG A 2 -0.67 17.45 -5.52
N GLU A 3 -0.12 18.19 -6.48
CA GLU A 3 0.47 17.62 -7.72
C GLU A 3 1.55 16.56 -7.43
N VAL A 4 2.42 16.81 -6.44
CA VAL A 4 3.46 15.86 -6.05
C VAL A 4 2.84 14.60 -5.44
N LEU A 5 1.83 14.75 -4.57
CA LEU A 5 1.15 13.61 -3.95
C LEU A 5 0.32 12.83 -4.97
N THR A 6 -0.32 13.51 -5.93
CA THR A 6 -1.02 12.85 -7.05
C THR A 6 -0.04 12.03 -7.89
N LEU A 7 1.13 12.58 -8.21
CA LEU A 7 2.18 11.85 -8.94
C LEU A 7 2.64 10.63 -8.15
N GLN A 8 2.89 10.77 -6.85
CA GLN A 8 3.30 9.66 -5.98
C GLN A 8 2.22 8.59 -5.83
N ALA A 9 0.95 8.97 -5.69
CA ALA A 9 -0.16 8.01 -5.62
C ALA A 9 -0.34 7.23 -6.93
N ARG A 10 -0.24 7.90 -8.07
CA ARG A 10 -0.27 7.26 -9.40
C ARG A 10 0.93 6.32 -9.61
N TYR A 11 2.12 6.76 -9.19
CA TYR A 11 3.30 5.90 -9.22
C TYR A 11 3.10 4.66 -8.33
N ASN A 12 2.53 4.84 -7.13
CA ASN A 12 2.24 3.71 -6.24
C ASN A 12 1.33 2.68 -6.92
N GLN A 13 0.25 3.13 -7.57
CA GLN A 13 -0.64 2.27 -8.36
C GLN A 13 0.11 1.57 -9.49
N PHE A 14 0.87 2.31 -10.31
CA PHE A 14 1.64 1.76 -11.43
C PHE A 14 2.63 0.68 -10.96
N ALA A 15 3.39 0.94 -9.89
CA ALA A 15 4.35 0.00 -9.33
C ALA A 15 3.66 -1.25 -8.75
N ASN A 16 2.50 -1.07 -8.08
CA ASN A 16 1.70 -2.18 -7.59
C ASN A 16 1.14 -3.03 -8.74
N ASP A 17 0.61 -2.41 -9.80
CA ASP A 17 0.10 -3.14 -10.97
C ASP A 17 1.20 -3.96 -11.65
N ASN A 18 2.43 -3.42 -11.78
CA ASN A 18 3.56 -4.15 -12.35
C ASN A 18 4.03 -5.28 -11.41
N MET A 19 4.09 -5.05 -10.11
CA MET A 19 4.38 -6.09 -9.14
C MET A 19 3.35 -7.23 -9.22
N LEU A 20 2.05 -6.91 -9.25
CA LEU A 20 0.98 -7.91 -9.35
C LEU A 20 1.12 -8.76 -10.60
N LYS A 21 1.41 -8.17 -11.78
CA LYS A 21 1.66 -8.92 -13.02
C LYS A 21 2.75 -9.97 -12.85
N VAL A 22 3.81 -9.68 -12.12
CA VAL A 22 4.88 -10.65 -11.84
C VAL A 22 4.38 -11.72 -10.85
N LEU A 23 3.74 -11.30 -9.76
CA LEU A 23 3.27 -12.24 -8.73
C LEU A 23 2.21 -13.22 -9.26
N GLU A 24 1.36 -12.78 -10.20
CA GLU A 24 0.35 -13.64 -10.87
C GLU A 24 0.99 -14.78 -11.71
N THR A 25 2.28 -14.67 -12.06
CA THR A 25 3.00 -15.75 -12.77
C THR A 25 3.54 -16.84 -11.84
N LEU A 26 3.54 -16.62 -10.53
CA LEU A 26 4.11 -17.53 -9.55
C LEU A 26 3.11 -18.57 -9.08
N ASN A 27 3.63 -19.74 -8.68
CA ASN A 27 2.79 -20.72 -8.01
C ASN A 27 2.38 -20.21 -6.60
N PRO A 28 1.19 -20.57 -6.11
CA PRO A 28 0.76 -20.19 -4.76
C PRO A 28 1.74 -20.62 -3.66
N SER A 29 2.43 -21.74 -3.82
CA SER A 29 3.47 -22.20 -2.89
C SER A 29 4.68 -21.28 -2.83
N ASP A 30 5.06 -20.68 -3.96
CA ASP A 30 6.20 -19.77 -4.03
C ASP A 30 5.87 -18.42 -3.37
N LEU A 31 4.62 -17.95 -3.51
CA LEU A 31 4.14 -16.74 -2.83
C LEU A 31 4.15 -16.87 -1.31
N GLN A 32 3.90 -18.07 -0.79
CA GLN A 32 3.78 -18.36 0.65
C GLN A 32 5.07 -18.86 1.27
N LYS A 33 6.08 -19.20 0.46
CA LYS A 33 7.33 -19.79 0.94
C LYS A 33 8.02 -18.86 1.93
N ASP A 34 8.40 -19.40 3.08
CA ASP A 34 9.26 -18.69 4.03
C ASP A 34 10.66 -18.51 3.42
N VAL A 35 11.05 -17.27 3.25
CA VAL A 35 12.34 -16.88 2.67
C VAL A 35 13.23 -16.15 3.69
N GLY A 36 12.88 -16.18 4.98
CA GLY A 36 13.66 -15.61 6.07
C GLY A 36 13.59 -14.09 6.19
N VAL A 37 12.62 -13.43 5.54
CA VAL A 37 12.36 -11.99 5.72
C VAL A 37 11.42 -11.74 6.89
N TYR A 38 11.33 -10.49 7.37
CA TYR A 38 10.54 -10.14 8.56
C TYR A 38 9.06 -10.57 8.45
N TYR A 39 8.44 -10.39 7.29
CA TYR A 39 7.05 -10.83 7.02
C TYR A 39 6.99 -12.24 6.40
N THR A 40 8.02 -13.03 6.60
CA THR A 40 8.18 -14.43 6.21
C THR A 40 8.20 -14.70 4.71
N SER A 41 7.32 -14.11 3.91
CA SER A 41 7.09 -14.46 2.51
C SER A 41 6.75 -13.25 1.63
N ILE A 42 6.69 -13.47 0.32
CA ILE A 42 6.21 -12.47 -0.64
C ILE A 42 4.79 -12.02 -0.26
N ILE A 43 3.89 -12.99 -0.03
CA ILE A 43 2.49 -12.66 0.29
C ILE A 43 2.36 -11.94 1.65
N GLY A 44 3.14 -12.32 2.65
CA GLY A 44 3.16 -11.64 3.94
C GLY A 44 3.62 -10.19 3.82
N THR A 45 4.67 -9.93 3.03
CA THR A 45 5.15 -8.57 2.75
C THR A 45 4.11 -7.76 1.96
N PHE A 46 3.45 -8.38 0.96
CA PHE A 46 2.39 -7.75 0.19
C PHE A 46 1.18 -7.37 1.06
N ILE A 47 0.74 -8.27 1.93
CA ILE A 47 -0.35 -8.01 2.90
C ILE A 47 0.01 -6.83 3.79
N HIS A 48 1.24 -6.78 4.31
CA HIS A 48 1.69 -5.68 5.17
C HIS A 48 1.63 -4.31 4.48
N ILE A 49 1.99 -4.22 3.19
CA ILE A 49 1.82 -2.98 2.42
C ILE A 49 0.34 -2.59 2.37
N LEU A 50 -0.52 -3.54 2.05
CA LEU A 50 -1.95 -3.30 1.89
C LEU A 50 -2.61 -2.90 3.23
N GLU A 51 -2.23 -3.55 4.33
CA GLU A 51 -2.69 -3.20 5.69
C GLU A 51 -2.37 -1.75 6.05
N ALA A 52 -1.13 -1.30 5.82
CA ALA A 52 -0.71 0.06 6.10
C ALA A 52 -1.49 1.09 5.28
N ASP A 53 -1.70 0.83 3.99
CA ASP A 53 -2.45 1.70 3.11
C ASP A 53 -3.93 1.81 3.53
N ILE A 54 -4.57 0.69 3.84
CA ILE A 54 -5.97 0.67 4.26
C ILE A 54 -6.13 1.31 5.65
N ALA A 55 -5.31 0.93 6.62
CA ALA A 55 -5.46 1.42 7.99
C ALA A 55 -5.16 2.92 8.10
N ILE A 56 -4.06 3.37 7.52
CA ILE A 56 -3.57 4.73 7.75
C ILE A 56 -4.15 5.71 6.72
N LEU A 57 -3.97 5.47 5.42
CA LEU A 57 -4.47 6.41 4.42
C LEU A 57 -6.00 6.34 4.31
N LEU A 58 -6.55 5.17 4.03
CA LEU A 58 -7.97 5.01 3.74
C LEU A 58 -8.85 4.92 5.02
N GLY A 59 -8.26 4.64 6.15
CA GLY A 59 -8.93 4.71 7.45
C GLY A 59 -8.76 6.09 8.09
N ILE A 60 -7.58 6.31 8.70
CA ILE A 60 -7.37 7.49 9.55
C ILE A 60 -7.33 8.79 8.74
N ILE A 61 -6.49 8.87 7.70
CA ILE A 61 -6.33 10.12 6.94
C ILE A 61 -7.61 10.48 6.17
N ASN A 62 -8.31 9.49 5.64
CA ASN A 62 -9.60 9.69 4.97
C ASN A 62 -10.62 10.37 5.89
N SER A 63 -10.61 10.09 7.19
CA SER A 63 -11.53 10.74 8.15
C SER A 63 -11.31 12.25 8.30
N TYR A 64 -10.17 12.78 7.83
CA TYR A 64 -9.86 14.21 7.84
C TYR A 64 -10.28 14.93 6.54
N ALA A 65 -10.76 14.20 5.55
CA ALA A 65 -11.32 14.79 4.33
C ALA A 65 -12.67 15.47 4.64
N PRO A 66 -12.99 16.62 4.02
CA PRO A 66 -14.31 17.25 4.18
C PRO A 66 -15.48 16.34 3.80
N ASN A 67 -15.26 15.49 2.80
CA ASN A 67 -16.18 14.44 2.37
C ASN A 67 -15.39 13.13 2.30
N PRO A 68 -15.35 12.35 3.39
CA PRO A 68 -14.62 11.09 3.41
C PRO A 68 -15.13 10.11 2.33
N LEU A 69 -14.20 9.41 1.70
CA LEU A 69 -14.52 8.37 0.73
C LEU A 69 -15.13 7.16 1.42
N ASP A 70 -15.98 6.42 0.71
CA ASP A 70 -16.45 5.13 1.19
C ASP A 70 -15.34 4.08 1.04
N THR A 71 -14.86 3.61 2.17
CA THR A 71 -13.79 2.61 2.28
C THR A 71 -14.26 1.37 3.04
N LYS A 72 -15.58 1.22 3.23
CA LYS A 72 -16.15 0.20 4.11
C LYS A 72 -15.66 -1.21 3.77
N ASP A 73 -15.72 -1.61 2.51
CA ASP A 73 -15.32 -2.96 2.10
C ASP A 73 -13.85 -3.26 2.43
N LEU A 74 -12.96 -2.28 2.27
CA LEU A 74 -11.54 -2.41 2.63
C LEU A 74 -11.34 -2.48 4.14
N GLN A 75 -12.09 -1.68 4.92
CA GLN A 75 -12.01 -1.72 6.38
C GLN A 75 -12.57 -3.02 6.94
N ASP A 76 -13.64 -3.54 6.37
CA ASP A 76 -14.20 -4.85 6.74
C ASP A 76 -13.21 -5.99 6.42
N ALA A 77 -12.56 -5.95 5.26
CA ALA A 77 -11.53 -6.91 4.90
C ALA A 77 -10.32 -6.83 5.86
N LEU A 78 -9.87 -5.62 6.22
CA LEU A 78 -8.81 -5.42 7.20
C LEU A 78 -9.20 -6.00 8.58
N ALA A 79 -10.40 -5.71 9.05
CA ALA A 79 -10.90 -6.18 10.33
C ALA A 79 -11.04 -7.72 10.39
N SER A 80 -11.34 -8.35 9.25
CA SER A 80 -11.43 -9.81 9.12
C SER A 80 -10.07 -10.50 9.04
N GLY A 81 -9.00 -9.72 8.87
CA GLY A 81 -7.63 -10.19 8.65
C GLY A 81 -7.37 -10.52 7.18
N LEU A 82 -6.51 -9.73 6.54
CA LEU A 82 -6.19 -9.87 5.11
C LEU A 82 -5.57 -11.23 4.77
N GLN A 83 -4.85 -11.85 5.70
CA GLN A 83 -4.27 -13.18 5.55
C GLN A 83 -5.31 -14.31 5.34
N ASN A 84 -6.58 -14.05 5.64
CA ASN A 84 -7.67 -14.99 5.42
C ASN A 84 -8.19 -14.97 3.97
N ASN A 85 -7.72 -14.01 3.16
CA ASN A 85 -8.10 -13.88 1.77
C ASN A 85 -7.18 -14.74 0.87
N ASN A 86 -7.74 -15.27 -0.22
CA ASN A 86 -6.91 -15.83 -1.27
C ASN A 86 -6.22 -14.72 -2.08
N PHE A 87 -5.24 -15.08 -2.89
CA PHE A 87 -4.43 -14.10 -3.63
C PHE A 87 -5.27 -13.26 -4.61
N GLU A 88 -6.25 -13.84 -5.29
CA GLU A 88 -7.15 -13.14 -6.22
C GLU A 88 -7.97 -12.05 -5.51
N SER A 89 -8.50 -12.36 -4.32
CA SER A 89 -9.19 -11.37 -3.48
C SER A 89 -8.25 -10.25 -3.04
N LEU A 90 -7.01 -10.57 -2.66
CA LEU A 90 -6.01 -9.57 -2.29
C LEU A 90 -5.64 -8.65 -3.47
N ILE A 91 -5.55 -9.17 -4.70
CA ILE A 91 -5.38 -8.37 -5.92
C ILE A 91 -6.53 -7.38 -6.09
N THR A 92 -7.76 -7.85 -5.90
CA THR A 92 -8.97 -7.01 -6.00
C THR A 92 -8.94 -5.88 -4.98
N LEU A 93 -8.65 -6.20 -3.71
CA LEU A 93 -8.51 -5.21 -2.64
C LEU A 93 -7.39 -4.20 -2.92
N ARG A 94 -6.24 -4.65 -3.44
CA ARG A 94 -5.12 -3.77 -3.80
C ARG A 94 -5.51 -2.78 -4.89
N LYS A 95 -6.14 -3.24 -5.95
CA LYS A 95 -6.61 -2.39 -7.06
C LYS A 95 -7.66 -1.37 -6.60
N GLN A 96 -8.53 -1.76 -5.68
CA GLN A 96 -9.50 -0.86 -5.07
C GLN A 96 -8.80 0.19 -4.20
N ALA A 97 -7.87 -0.23 -3.33
CA ALA A 97 -7.13 0.67 -2.45
C ALA A 97 -6.32 1.70 -3.25
N ASP A 98 -5.63 1.29 -4.33
CA ASP A 98 -4.85 2.20 -5.17
C ASP A 98 -5.70 3.31 -5.79
N ARG A 99 -6.89 2.97 -6.31
CA ARG A 99 -7.84 3.97 -6.85
C ARG A 99 -8.27 4.95 -5.77
N LEU A 100 -8.70 4.44 -4.62
CA LEU A 100 -9.17 5.27 -3.52
C LEU A 100 -8.05 6.14 -2.92
N ILE A 101 -6.78 5.71 -2.95
CA ILE A 101 -5.65 6.55 -2.51
C ILE A 101 -5.47 7.75 -3.46
N ILE A 102 -5.63 7.56 -4.78
CA ILE A 102 -5.59 8.66 -5.74
C ILE A 102 -6.75 9.64 -5.48
N ASP A 103 -7.97 9.12 -5.33
CA ASP A 103 -9.17 9.92 -5.06
C ASP A 103 -9.05 10.66 -3.71
N LEU A 104 -8.41 10.03 -2.73
CA LEU A 104 -8.15 10.65 -1.42
C LEU A 104 -7.25 11.88 -1.53
N VAL A 105 -6.24 11.87 -2.40
CA VAL A 105 -5.41 13.06 -2.65
C VAL A 105 -6.28 14.23 -3.11
N ASP A 106 -7.28 13.98 -3.95
CA ASP A 106 -8.17 15.03 -4.44
C ASP A 106 -9.18 15.49 -3.37
N SER A 107 -9.57 14.64 -2.45
CA SER A 107 -10.54 14.94 -1.38
C SER A 107 -9.96 15.75 -0.22
N ILE A 108 -8.63 15.74 0.01
CA ILE A 108 -7.99 16.48 1.12
C ILE A 108 -7.95 17.98 0.79
N ALA A 109 -8.54 18.81 1.66
CA ALA A 109 -8.56 20.26 1.48
C ALA A 109 -7.21 20.93 1.77
N ASP A 110 -6.57 20.54 2.88
CA ASP A 110 -5.31 21.16 3.35
C ASP A 110 -4.29 20.10 3.79
N PHE A 111 -3.26 19.90 2.97
CA PHE A 111 -2.17 18.98 3.26
C PHE A 111 -1.18 19.48 4.34
N SER A 112 -1.20 20.77 4.66
CA SER A 112 -0.36 21.35 5.70
C SER A 112 -0.94 21.15 7.11
N ALA A 113 -2.23 20.83 7.20
CA ALA A 113 -2.92 20.59 8.45
C ALA A 113 -2.21 19.51 9.26
N VAL A 114 -1.86 19.84 10.50
CA VAL A 114 -1.18 18.92 11.43
C VAL A 114 -2.23 18.08 12.15
N ARG A 115 -1.99 16.78 12.20
CA ARG A 115 -2.83 15.80 12.89
C ARG A 115 -1.95 14.92 13.79
N GLU A 116 -2.56 14.37 14.82
CA GLU A 116 -1.91 13.39 15.69
C GLU A 116 -2.47 12.00 15.40
N LEU A 117 -1.57 11.05 15.11
CA LEU A 117 -1.87 9.63 14.99
C LEU A 117 -1.30 8.92 16.22
N SER A 118 -2.15 8.23 16.97
CA SER A 118 -1.75 7.52 18.17
C SER A 118 -1.95 6.02 17.99
N PHE A 119 -0.89 5.28 18.32
CA PHE A 119 -0.87 3.82 18.38
C PHE A 119 -0.47 3.38 19.80
N PRO A 120 -0.68 2.13 20.21
CA PRO A 120 -0.22 1.66 21.51
C PRO A 120 1.27 1.93 21.73
N GLY A 121 1.59 2.80 22.71
CA GLY A 121 2.96 3.15 23.08
C GLY A 121 3.67 4.20 22.24
N ILE A 122 3.07 4.73 21.17
CA ILE A 122 3.69 5.75 20.33
C ILE A 122 2.65 6.68 19.72
N SER A 123 2.98 7.99 19.58
CA SER A 123 2.18 8.94 18.80
C SER A 123 3.05 9.77 17.87
N PHE A 124 2.46 10.18 16.77
CA PHE A 124 3.11 11.02 15.74
C PHE A 124 2.25 12.26 15.50
N LYS A 125 2.87 13.43 15.57
CA LYS A 125 2.22 14.70 15.24
C LYS A 125 2.86 15.27 13.98
N LYS A 126 2.22 15.10 12.84
CA LYS A 126 2.75 15.42 11.51
C LYS A 126 1.67 16.07 10.65
N SER A 127 2.10 16.72 9.56
CA SER A 127 1.16 17.20 8.55
C SER A 127 0.57 16.02 7.75
N ILE A 128 -0.63 16.22 7.19
CA ILE A 128 -1.27 15.23 6.31
C ILE A 128 -0.33 14.86 5.15
N ALA A 129 0.38 15.84 4.56
CA ALA A 129 1.38 15.56 3.52
C ALA A 129 2.48 14.61 3.99
N GLN A 130 2.99 14.76 5.23
CA GLN A 130 4.01 13.88 5.76
C GLN A 130 3.50 12.45 5.96
N TYR A 131 2.25 12.27 6.36
CA TYR A 131 1.64 10.93 6.46
C TYR A 131 1.52 10.28 5.09
N PHE A 132 1.00 11.00 4.07
CA PHE A 132 0.96 10.47 2.70
C PHE A 132 2.33 10.01 2.21
N LEU A 133 3.34 10.88 2.29
CA LEU A 133 4.70 10.56 1.83
C LEU A 133 5.29 9.38 2.61
N SER A 134 5.05 9.32 3.92
CA SER A 134 5.53 8.21 4.76
C SER A 134 4.95 6.88 4.30
N ILE A 135 3.64 6.80 4.08
CA ILE A 135 2.98 5.54 3.72
C ILE A 135 3.28 5.14 2.27
N LEU A 136 3.31 6.08 1.32
CA LEU A 136 3.68 5.77 -0.07
C LEU A 136 5.15 5.31 -0.18
N ASN A 137 6.07 5.92 0.60
CA ASN A 137 7.46 5.46 0.69
C ASN A 137 7.59 4.09 1.39
N HIS A 138 6.76 3.81 2.39
CA HIS A 138 6.69 2.50 3.04
C HIS A 138 6.32 1.40 2.01
N GLY A 139 5.33 1.66 1.15
CA GLY A 139 5.01 0.76 0.04
C GLY A 139 6.21 0.55 -0.90
N THR A 140 6.93 1.62 -1.25
CA THR A 140 8.14 1.53 -2.10
C THR A 140 9.24 0.71 -1.44
N HIS A 141 9.48 0.87 -0.13
CA HIS A 141 10.45 0.08 0.63
C HIS A 141 10.13 -1.42 0.56
N HIS A 142 8.89 -1.79 0.82
CA HIS A 142 8.49 -3.20 0.84
C HIS A 142 8.38 -3.82 -0.55
N ARG A 143 8.00 -3.07 -1.58
CA ARG A 143 8.13 -3.55 -2.97
C ARG A 143 9.57 -3.87 -3.34
N GLY A 144 10.53 -3.05 -2.87
CA GLY A 144 11.96 -3.37 -3.02
C GLY A 144 12.37 -4.67 -2.32
N GLN A 145 11.79 -5.01 -1.18
CA GLN A 145 12.01 -6.31 -0.52
C GLN A 145 11.43 -7.46 -1.34
N ILE A 146 10.22 -7.31 -1.89
CA ILE A 146 9.62 -8.31 -2.80
C ILE A 146 10.50 -8.48 -4.05
N ALA A 147 10.99 -7.39 -4.65
CA ALA A 147 11.91 -7.44 -5.79
C ALA A 147 13.17 -8.24 -5.46
N ALA A 148 13.80 -8.00 -4.32
CA ALA A 148 14.99 -8.73 -3.89
C ALA A 148 14.72 -10.25 -3.70
N ILE A 149 13.53 -10.62 -3.20
CA ILE A 149 13.13 -12.03 -3.10
C ILE A 149 12.99 -12.64 -4.51
N LEU A 150 12.34 -11.92 -5.44
CA LEU A 150 12.17 -12.36 -6.82
C LEU A 150 13.52 -12.53 -7.54
N ASP A 151 14.49 -11.64 -7.29
CA ASP A 151 15.86 -11.76 -7.81
C ASP A 151 16.54 -13.04 -7.32
N ILE A 152 16.43 -13.36 -6.03
CA ILE A 152 16.96 -14.62 -5.46
C ILE A 152 16.27 -15.84 -6.08
N MET A 153 15.01 -15.73 -6.44
CA MET A 153 14.25 -16.80 -7.13
C MET A 153 14.55 -16.86 -8.64
N ASN A 154 15.37 -15.97 -9.19
CA ASN A 154 15.62 -15.79 -10.62
C ASN A 154 14.33 -15.49 -11.41
N VAL A 155 13.40 -14.76 -10.83
CA VAL A 155 12.18 -14.27 -11.48
C VAL A 155 12.43 -12.85 -11.98
N PRO A 156 12.42 -12.60 -13.28
CA PRO A 156 12.57 -11.25 -13.83
C PRO A 156 11.48 -10.32 -13.30
N ASN A 157 11.89 -9.15 -12.84
CA ASN A 157 10.96 -8.15 -12.32
C ASN A 157 11.52 -6.74 -12.57
N ASP A 158 10.64 -5.79 -12.86
CA ASP A 158 10.93 -4.35 -12.91
C ASP A 158 9.64 -3.59 -12.64
N PHE A 159 9.42 -3.23 -11.39
CA PHE A 159 8.28 -2.43 -10.98
C PHE A 159 8.67 -1.19 -10.16
N ALA A 160 9.96 -0.82 -10.21
CA ALA A 160 10.52 0.25 -9.39
C ALA A 160 10.60 1.60 -10.10
N GLY A 161 10.59 1.63 -11.42
CA GLY A 161 10.91 2.85 -12.18
C GLY A 161 9.73 3.80 -12.39
N MET A 162 9.79 5.00 -11.78
CA MET A 162 8.82 6.08 -12.06
C MET A 162 8.92 6.59 -13.52
N LEU A 163 10.07 6.42 -14.16
CA LEU A 163 10.28 6.84 -15.55
C LEU A 163 9.52 5.98 -16.57
N GLY A 164 8.98 4.84 -16.15
CA GLY A 164 8.18 3.95 -16.99
C GLY A 164 6.68 4.27 -17.04
N MET A 165 6.25 5.33 -16.34
CA MET A 165 4.84 5.76 -16.30
C MET A 165 4.44 6.52 -17.56
#